data_94d6992747b1752b6e1690df6490dbf2
#
_entry.id   94d6992747b1752b6e1690df6490dbf2
#
_cell.length_a   1.000
_cell.length_b   1.000
_cell.length_c   1.000
_cell.angle_alpha   90.00
_cell.angle_beta   90.00
_cell.angle_gamma   90.00
#
_symmetry.space_group_name_H-M   'P 1'
#
loop_
_entity.id
_entity.type
_entity.pdbx_description
1 polymer ?
#
loop_
_entity_poly.entity_id
_entity_poly.type
_entity_poly.pdbx_seq_one_letter_code
_entity_poly.pdbx_strand_id
1 'polypeptide(L)'
;MTQVTAFTVAHALTLTAATLGTVHLSPAIVEPLIAISIAYVAIENIRTDRLTLWRPIVVFAFGLLHGLGFAGSLAALDLPNQEQIISLVMFNAGIEVGQLAVIAGATAIFGWYRHKSWYRARVIIPASAVIAMIGIVWAIERAYGL
;
A
#
# COMPACT_ATOMS: atom_id res chain seq x y z
N MET A 1 -12.00 -7.75 3.02
CA MET A 1 -11.73 -7.09 4.31
C MET A 1 -10.42 -7.54 4.94
N THR A 2 -10.15 -8.82 5.12
CA THR A 2 -8.92 -9.34 5.76
C THR A 2 -7.61 -8.72 5.25
N GLN A 3 -7.50 -8.48 3.93
CA GLN A 3 -6.28 -7.88 3.35
C GLN A 3 -6.11 -6.41 3.75
N VAL A 4 -7.19 -5.63 3.77
CA VAL A 4 -7.17 -4.22 4.19
C VAL A 4 -6.72 -4.13 5.65
N THR A 5 -7.37 -4.90 6.53
CA THR A 5 -7.02 -4.95 7.94
C THR A 5 -5.57 -5.41 8.16
N ALA A 6 -5.12 -6.45 7.44
CA ALA A 6 -3.75 -6.94 7.52
C ALA A 6 -2.74 -5.85 7.13
N PHE A 7 -3.01 -5.11 6.05
CA PHE A 7 -2.18 -3.99 5.61
C PHE A 7 -2.17 -2.87 6.67
N THR A 8 -3.35 -2.42 7.14
CA THR A 8 -3.45 -1.30 8.09
C THR A 8 -2.74 -1.61 9.40
N VAL A 9 -2.93 -2.82 9.94
CA VAL A 9 -2.25 -3.25 11.19
C VAL A 9 -0.74 -3.28 10.99
N ALA A 10 -0.25 -3.90 9.92
CA ALA A 10 1.17 -3.97 9.61
C ALA A 10 1.78 -2.57 9.44
N HIS A 11 1.11 -1.70 8.67
CA HIS A 11 1.52 -0.33 8.43
C HIS A 11 1.61 0.47 9.74
N ALA A 12 0.57 0.41 10.57
CA ALA A 12 0.53 1.10 11.85
C ALA A 12 1.66 0.64 12.80
N LEU A 13 1.94 -0.66 12.84
CA LEU A 13 3.02 -1.22 13.66
C LEU A 13 4.39 -0.66 13.27
N THR A 14 4.74 -0.70 11.98
CA THR A 14 6.07 -0.24 11.54
C THR A 14 6.17 1.27 11.50
N LEU A 15 5.11 2.00 11.14
CA LEU A 15 5.11 3.45 11.24
C LEU A 15 5.34 3.90 12.67
N THR A 16 4.64 3.29 13.65
CA THR A 16 4.85 3.58 15.07
C THR A 16 6.26 3.23 15.53
N ALA A 17 6.76 2.03 15.20
CA ALA A 17 8.10 1.61 15.58
C ALA A 17 9.19 2.52 15.00
N ALA A 18 9.05 2.93 13.75
CA ALA A 18 9.99 3.82 13.10
C ALA A 18 9.91 5.26 13.65
N THR A 19 8.72 5.79 13.92
CA THR A 19 8.54 7.11 14.53
C THR A 19 9.13 7.16 15.95
N LEU A 20 9.02 6.06 16.71
CA LEU A 20 9.65 5.92 18.03
C LEU A 20 11.17 5.65 17.98
N GLY A 21 11.77 5.60 16.79
CA GLY A 21 13.21 5.40 16.62
C GLY A 21 13.70 3.97 16.89
N THR A 22 12.79 2.97 16.99
CA THR A 22 13.16 1.57 17.27
C THR A 22 13.59 0.81 16.01
N VAL A 23 13.13 1.25 14.84
CA VAL A 23 13.45 0.65 13.55
C VAL A 23 13.80 1.75 12.55
N HIS A 24 14.96 1.63 11.90
CA HIS A 24 15.39 2.53 10.85
C HIS A 24 15.84 1.73 9.64
N LEU A 25 15.25 2.01 8.49
CA LEU A 25 15.71 1.53 7.20
C LEU A 25 15.91 2.72 6.27
N SER A 26 16.94 2.65 5.44
CA SER A 26 17.23 3.70 4.46
C SER A 26 16.07 3.84 3.46
N PRO A 27 15.58 5.05 3.19
CA PRO A 27 14.60 5.31 2.13
C PRO A 27 15.01 4.74 0.77
N ALA A 28 16.30 4.76 0.46
CA ALA A 28 16.86 4.21 -0.77
C ALA A 28 16.60 2.69 -0.94
N ILE A 29 16.32 1.97 0.14
CA ILE A 29 15.94 0.55 0.10
C ILE A 29 14.43 0.41 0.16
N VAL A 30 13.78 1.16 1.04
CA VAL A 30 12.35 1.02 1.32
C VAL A 30 11.50 1.46 0.12
N GLU A 31 11.83 2.59 -0.49
CA GLU A 31 11.03 3.16 -1.58
C GLU A 31 10.97 2.28 -2.84
N PRO A 32 12.08 1.71 -3.34
CA PRO A 32 12.00 0.74 -4.43
C PRO A 32 11.20 -0.52 -4.07
N LEU A 33 11.32 -1.01 -2.84
CA LEU A 33 10.58 -2.20 -2.38
C LEU A 33 9.06 -1.93 -2.30
N ILE A 34 8.65 -0.72 -1.89
CA ILE A 34 7.26 -0.29 -1.95
C ILE A 34 6.75 -0.32 -3.39
N ALA A 35 7.49 0.26 -4.33
CA ALA A 35 7.10 0.29 -5.74
C ALA A 35 7.03 -1.13 -6.34
N ILE A 36 7.98 -2.00 -6.01
CA ILE A 36 7.95 -3.42 -6.41
C ILE A 36 6.73 -4.13 -5.83
N SER A 37 6.35 -3.85 -4.58
CA SER A 37 5.17 -4.46 -3.96
C SER A 37 3.87 -4.12 -4.69
N ILE A 38 3.74 -2.88 -5.16
CA ILE A 38 2.60 -2.42 -5.98
C ILE A 38 2.58 -3.18 -7.31
N ALA A 39 3.71 -3.24 -8.00
CA ALA A 39 3.84 -3.98 -9.26
C ALA A 39 3.53 -5.48 -9.08
N TYR A 40 4.01 -6.09 -7.99
CA TYR A 40 3.76 -7.49 -7.69
C TYR A 40 2.26 -7.80 -7.56
N VAL A 41 1.52 -7.03 -6.74
CA VAL A 41 0.08 -7.23 -6.54
C VAL A 41 -0.69 -7.02 -7.85
N ALA A 42 -0.29 -6.04 -8.65
CA ALA A 42 -0.91 -5.77 -9.94
C ALA A 42 -0.67 -6.93 -10.93
N ILE A 43 0.54 -7.47 -11.00
CA ILE A 43 0.86 -8.64 -11.82
C ILE A 43 0.12 -9.89 -11.33
N GLU A 44 0.01 -10.10 -10.03
CA GLU A 44 -0.77 -11.19 -9.46
C GLU A 44 -2.25 -11.11 -9.87
N ASN A 45 -2.84 -9.90 -9.85
CA ASN A 45 -4.22 -9.70 -10.32
C ASN A 45 -4.42 -10.02 -11.80
N ILE A 46 -3.38 -9.83 -12.65
CA ILE A 46 -3.42 -10.23 -14.06
C ILE A 46 -3.36 -11.74 -14.20
N ARG A 47 -2.51 -12.41 -13.41
CA ARG A 47 -2.24 -13.86 -13.53
C ARG A 47 -3.32 -14.74 -12.93
N THR A 48 -3.94 -14.32 -11.85
CA THR A 48 -4.93 -15.12 -11.13
C THR A 48 -6.20 -14.34 -10.80
N ASP A 49 -7.34 -15.03 -10.85
CA ASP A 49 -8.64 -14.55 -10.41
C ASP A 49 -8.99 -15.05 -9.00
N ARG A 50 -8.18 -15.96 -8.46
CA ARG A 50 -8.41 -16.57 -7.15
C ARG A 50 -7.60 -15.86 -6.07
N LEU A 51 -8.23 -15.56 -4.95
CA LEU A 51 -7.54 -15.09 -3.76
C LEU A 51 -6.80 -16.26 -3.13
N THR A 52 -5.49 -16.24 -3.20
CA THR A 52 -4.65 -17.27 -2.56
C THR A 52 -4.63 -17.09 -1.05
N LEU A 53 -4.45 -18.17 -0.30
CA LEU A 53 -4.35 -18.12 1.17
C LEU A 53 -3.12 -17.32 1.65
N TRP A 54 -2.10 -17.20 0.81
CA TRP A 54 -0.87 -16.44 1.08
C TRP A 54 -1.04 -14.94 0.94
N ARG A 55 -2.05 -14.50 0.20
CA ARG A 55 -2.23 -13.08 -0.12
C ARG A 55 -2.32 -12.17 1.11
N PRO A 56 -3.04 -12.49 2.19
CA PRO A 56 -3.02 -11.67 3.40
C PRO A 56 -1.63 -11.56 4.03
N ILE A 57 -0.80 -12.61 3.97
CA ILE A 57 0.57 -12.60 4.50
C ILE A 57 1.45 -11.68 3.65
N VAL A 58 1.36 -11.77 2.33
CA VAL A 58 2.09 -10.89 1.41
C VAL A 58 1.67 -9.44 1.60
N VAL A 59 0.37 -9.18 1.70
CA VAL A 59 -0.18 -7.84 1.94
C VAL A 59 0.24 -7.30 3.31
N PHE A 60 0.32 -8.15 4.34
CA PHE A 60 0.87 -7.78 5.64
C PHE A 60 2.34 -7.37 5.54
N ALA A 61 3.18 -8.17 4.86
CA ALA A 61 4.59 -7.83 4.64
C ALA A 61 4.75 -6.50 3.88
N PHE A 62 3.90 -6.24 2.89
CA PHE A 62 3.89 -4.96 2.19
C PHE A 62 3.42 -3.81 3.08
N GLY A 63 2.45 -4.04 3.95
CA GLY A 63 2.04 -3.06 4.97
C GLY A 63 3.21 -2.63 5.86
N LEU A 64 4.04 -3.60 6.31
CA LEU A 64 5.24 -3.30 7.08
C LEU A 64 6.21 -2.38 6.32
N LEU A 65 6.47 -2.66 5.04
CA LEU A 65 7.32 -1.83 4.19
C LEU A 65 6.76 -0.41 4.01
N HIS A 66 5.46 -0.29 3.77
CA HIS A 66 4.80 1.01 3.59
C HIS A 66 4.86 1.86 4.85
N GLY A 67 4.69 1.27 6.04
CA GLY A 67 4.82 1.98 7.31
C GLY A 67 6.21 2.57 7.53
N LEU A 68 7.27 1.85 7.13
CA LEU A 68 8.65 2.35 7.16
C LEU A 68 8.86 3.52 6.19
N GLY A 69 8.27 3.45 4.99
CA GLY A 69 8.39 4.51 3.99
C GLY A 69 7.79 5.84 4.43
N PHE A 70 6.65 5.81 5.11
CA PHE A 70 5.99 7.02 5.59
C PHE A 70 6.59 7.60 6.88
N ALA A 71 7.33 6.83 7.65
CA ALA A 71 7.96 7.31 8.88
C ALA A 71 8.93 8.49 8.64
N GLY A 72 9.68 8.45 7.53
CA GLY A 72 10.57 9.54 7.13
C GLY A 72 9.82 10.85 6.87
N SER A 73 8.68 10.77 6.19
CA SER A 73 7.84 11.95 5.91
C SER A 73 7.24 12.54 7.19
N LEU A 74 6.86 11.69 8.15
CA LEU A 74 6.34 12.15 9.44
C LEU A 74 7.45 12.76 10.31
N ALA A 75 8.64 12.18 10.32
CA ALA A 75 9.80 12.70 11.04
C ALA A 75 10.26 14.08 10.49
N ALA A 76 10.10 14.31 9.19
CA ALA A 76 10.46 15.59 8.55
C ALA A 76 9.58 16.77 9.00
N LEU A 77 8.45 16.52 9.67
CA LEU A 77 7.61 17.56 10.23
C LEU A 77 8.15 18.15 11.54
N ASP A 78 9.15 17.52 12.15
CA ASP A 78 9.83 17.96 13.39
C ASP A 78 8.85 18.39 14.50
N LEU A 79 7.84 17.55 14.74
CA LEU A 79 6.77 17.84 15.69
C LEU A 79 7.20 17.55 17.13
N PRO A 80 6.72 18.33 18.13
CA PRO A 80 6.88 18.00 19.54
C PRO A 80 6.29 16.63 19.88
N ASN A 81 6.85 15.93 20.87
CA ASN A 81 6.49 14.55 21.23
C ASN A 81 4.98 14.32 21.40
N GLN A 82 4.24 15.28 21.99
CA GLN A 82 2.79 15.15 22.16
C GLN A 82 2.05 15.23 20.83
N GLU A 83 2.48 16.13 19.95
CA GLU A 83 1.90 16.31 18.62
C GLU A 83 2.26 15.13 17.69
N GLN A 84 3.43 14.51 17.88
CA GLN A 84 3.81 13.31 17.13
C GLN A 84 2.83 12.15 17.36
N ILE A 85 2.42 11.91 18.60
CA ILE A 85 1.47 10.82 18.92
C ILE A 85 0.12 11.08 18.25
N ILE A 86 -0.39 12.32 18.37
CA ILE A 86 -1.66 12.69 17.73
C ILE A 86 -1.56 12.56 16.21
N SER A 87 -0.49 13.07 15.62
CA SER A 87 -0.24 12.99 14.18
C SER A 87 -0.17 11.54 13.71
N LEU A 88 0.48 10.65 14.45
CA LEU A 88 0.58 9.23 14.16
C LEU A 88 -0.80 8.56 14.15
N VAL A 89 -1.64 8.82 15.15
CA VAL A 89 -3.00 8.29 15.24
C VAL A 89 -3.86 8.83 14.09
N MET A 90 -3.82 10.14 13.85
CA MET A 90 -4.60 10.79 12.78
C MET A 90 -4.16 10.33 11.39
N PHE A 91 -2.86 10.12 11.18
CA PHE A 91 -2.33 9.62 9.92
C PHE A 91 -2.81 8.18 9.63
N ASN A 92 -2.74 7.28 10.62
CA ASN A 92 -3.25 5.92 10.48
C ASN A 92 -4.77 5.89 10.24
N ALA A 93 -5.54 6.71 10.98
CA ALA A 93 -6.98 6.84 10.76
C ALA A 93 -7.28 7.39 9.35
N GLY A 94 -6.50 8.36 8.89
CA GLY A 94 -6.62 8.92 7.53
C GLY A 94 -6.37 7.88 6.43
N ILE A 95 -5.36 7.02 6.59
CA ILE A 95 -5.09 5.91 5.67
C ILE A 95 -6.28 4.95 5.62
N GLU A 96 -6.82 4.55 6.76
CA GLU A 96 -7.96 3.63 6.81
C GLU A 96 -9.20 4.23 6.16
N VAL A 97 -9.53 5.48 6.47
CA VAL A 97 -10.63 6.21 5.82
C VAL A 97 -10.40 6.31 4.32
N GLY A 98 -9.19 6.64 3.88
CA GLY A 98 -8.82 6.71 2.47
C GLY A 98 -8.99 5.36 1.76
N GLN A 99 -8.53 4.28 2.35
CA GLN A 99 -8.71 2.93 1.81
C GLN A 99 -10.20 2.55 1.68
N LEU A 100 -10.99 2.82 2.72
CA LEU A 100 -12.43 2.55 2.69
C LEU A 100 -13.14 3.39 1.65
N ALA A 101 -12.77 4.67 1.49
CA ALA A 101 -13.32 5.56 0.48
C ALA A 101 -13.02 5.06 -0.94
N VAL A 102 -11.78 4.62 -1.21
CA VAL A 102 -11.40 4.05 -2.51
C VAL A 102 -12.17 2.75 -2.79
N ILE A 103 -12.30 1.86 -1.80
CA ILE A 103 -13.06 0.61 -1.95
C ILE A 103 -14.54 0.91 -2.19
N ALA A 104 -15.13 1.83 -1.43
CA ALA A 104 -16.52 2.24 -1.61
C ALA A 104 -16.75 2.85 -2.99
N GLY A 105 -15.88 3.78 -3.42
CA GLY A 105 -15.94 4.38 -4.76
C GLY A 105 -15.80 3.36 -5.87
N ALA A 106 -14.81 2.48 -5.80
CA ALA A 106 -14.62 1.41 -6.78
C ALA A 106 -15.83 0.45 -6.81
N THR A 107 -16.39 0.13 -5.63
CA THR A 107 -17.58 -0.74 -5.55
C THR A 107 -18.82 -0.03 -6.12
N ALA A 108 -18.99 1.26 -5.87
CA ALA A 108 -20.11 2.04 -6.42
C ALA A 108 -20.03 2.12 -7.95
N ILE A 109 -18.83 2.33 -8.51
CA ILE A 109 -18.65 2.48 -9.98
C ILE A 109 -18.69 1.12 -10.68
N PHE A 110 -18.00 0.12 -10.15
CA PHE A 110 -17.75 -1.15 -10.84
C PHE A 110 -18.54 -2.33 -10.27
N GLY A 111 -19.14 -2.19 -9.09
CA GLY A 111 -19.80 -3.29 -8.38
C GLY A 111 -20.92 -3.98 -9.18
N TRP A 112 -21.65 -3.21 -9.97
CA TRP A 112 -22.69 -3.73 -10.86
C TRP A 112 -22.12 -4.62 -11.98
N TYR A 113 -20.91 -4.31 -12.45
CA TYR A 113 -20.28 -4.99 -13.59
C TYR A 113 -19.42 -6.18 -13.18
N ARG A 114 -19.11 -6.34 -11.89
CA ARG A 114 -18.17 -7.36 -11.38
C ARG A 114 -18.57 -8.81 -11.72
N HIS A 115 -19.86 -9.07 -11.95
CA HIS A 115 -20.38 -10.40 -12.31
C HIS A 115 -20.43 -10.65 -13.82
N LYS A 116 -20.08 -9.66 -14.65
CA LYS A 116 -20.06 -9.80 -16.10
C LYS A 116 -18.78 -10.52 -16.54
N SER A 117 -18.90 -11.47 -17.50
CA SER A 117 -17.77 -12.25 -18.01
C SER A 117 -16.64 -11.40 -18.61
N TRP A 118 -16.97 -10.26 -19.18
CA TRP A 118 -16.00 -9.34 -19.77
C TRP A 118 -15.28 -8.43 -18.75
N TYR A 119 -15.77 -8.34 -17.50
CA TYR A 119 -15.26 -7.40 -16.51
C TYR A 119 -13.77 -7.59 -16.22
N ARG A 120 -13.33 -8.84 -16.06
CA ARG A 120 -11.93 -9.17 -15.84
C ARG A 120 -11.05 -8.72 -17.02
N ALA A 121 -11.44 -9.06 -18.24
CA ALA A 121 -10.65 -8.79 -19.44
C ALA A 121 -10.59 -7.31 -19.80
N ARG A 122 -11.66 -6.55 -19.57
CA ARG A 122 -11.78 -5.16 -20.00
C ARG A 122 -11.53 -4.14 -18.90
N VAL A 123 -11.56 -4.53 -17.64
CA VAL A 123 -11.38 -3.61 -16.49
C VAL A 123 -10.18 -4.05 -15.63
N ILE A 124 -10.21 -5.26 -15.06
CA ILE A 124 -9.18 -5.67 -14.11
C ILE A 124 -7.81 -5.78 -14.78
N ILE A 125 -7.71 -6.50 -15.89
CA ILE A 125 -6.42 -6.72 -16.55
C ILE A 125 -5.79 -5.42 -17.05
N PRO A 126 -6.49 -4.54 -17.81
CA PRO A 126 -5.90 -3.28 -18.25
C PRO A 126 -5.52 -2.34 -17.10
N ALA A 127 -6.39 -2.20 -16.10
CA ALA A 127 -6.09 -1.37 -14.92
C ALA A 127 -4.86 -1.90 -14.16
N SER A 128 -4.80 -3.21 -13.95
CA SER A 128 -3.64 -3.84 -13.29
C SER A 128 -2.36 -3.72 -14.13
N ALA A 129 -2.45 -3.79 -15.46
CA ALA A 129 -1.29 -3.61 -16.33
C ALA A 129 -0.72 -2.18 -16.22
N VAL A 130 -1.59 -1.17 -16.20
CA VAL A 130 -1.17 0.24 -15.99
C VAL A 130 -0.52 0.41 -14.61
N ILE A 131 -1.12 -0.14 -13.55
CA ILE A 131 -0.57 -0.08 -12.18
C ILE A 131 0.78 -0.80 -12.11
N ALA A 132 0.91 -1.98 -12.73
CA ALA A 132 2.17 -2.72 -12.77
C ALA A 132 3.27 -1.93 -13.47
N MET A 133 2.95 -1.30 -14.60
CA MET A 133 3.89 -0.47 -15.37
C MET A 133 4.36 0.73 -14.54
N ILE A 134 3.44 1.45 -13.91
CA ILE A 134 3.78 2.58 -13.03
C ILE A 134 4.65 2.12 -11.87
N GLY A 135 4.30 1.00 -11.22
CA GLY A 135 5.09 0.44 -10.12
C GLY A 135 6.50 0.04 -10.54
N ILE A 136 6.67 -0.52 -11.74
CA ILE A 136 8.00 -0.86 -12.29
C ILE A 136 8.81 0.40 -12.57
N VAL A 137 8.21 1.41 -13.20
CA VAL A 137 8.89 2.70 -13.47
C VAL A 137 9.35 3.34 -12.17
N TRP A 138 8.49 3.44 -11.18
CA TRP A 138 8.84 3.98 -9.86
C TRP A 138 9.92 3.16 -9.15
N ALA A 139 9.89 1.84 -9.28
CA ALA A 139 10.94 0.99 -8.70
C ALA A 139 12.31 1.30 -9.32
N ILE A 140 12.36 1.52 -10.62
CA ILE A 140 13.58 1.88 -11.34
C ILE A 140 14.04 3.29 -10.94
N GLU A 141 13.16 4.29 -10.99
CA GLU A 141 13.48 5.67 -10.61
C GLU A 141 14.05 5.73 -9.19
N ARG A 142 13.40 5.07 -8.22
CA ARG A 142 13.86 5.07 -6.82
C ARG A 142 15.14 4.27 -6.60
N ALA A 143 15.37 3.20 -7.37
CA ALA A 143 16.60 2.42 -7.28
C ALA A 143 17.82 3.18 -7.82
N TYR A 144 17.63 4.04 -8.82
CA TYR A 144 18.71 4.84 -9.41
C TYR A 144 18.81 6.28 -8.86
N GLY A 145 17.89 6.66 -7.94
CA GLY A 145 17.87 8.00 -7.33
C GLY A 145 17.46 9.10 -8.32
N LEU A 146 16.61 8.77 -9.29
CA LEU A 146 16.10 9.69 -10.31
C LEU A 146 14.83 10.43 -9.83
#